data_e3e3a64fbd92218492c24f13c4e7ee5b
#
_entry.id   e3e3a64fbd92218492c24f13c4e7ee5b
#
_cell.length_a   1.000
_cell.length_b   1.000
_cell.length_c   1.000
_cell.angle_alpha   90.00
_cell.angle_beta   90.00
_cell.angle_gamma   90.00
#
_symmetry.space_group_name_H-M   'P 1'
#
loop_
_entity.id
_entity.type
_entity.pdbx_description
1 polymer ?
#
loop_
_entity_poly.entity_id
_entity_poly.type
_entity_poly.pdbx_seq_one_letter_code
_entity_poly.pdbx_strand_id
1 'polypeptide(L)'
;MQDLTTGSLSRHLLKTSSFMLIAMVFQTLYVLIDLYWVGRLGTDAVAAVAVSGNLMFLVVAATQTLGVGTTTLVAHAVGRKEHDAARLVFNQSLGLAATLGVLFFTLALIVRMPYATSLSANTDTASLAAAYLTWFIPSLALQFPLVAMGAAMRGTGNFKPGMIVQSGTIIINIVLAPILIFGWVFGIRLGVGGAALATLIAIVAGNIWMALYFLQHNSYLTFSTAQMPPQRHLWTKMLKVGLPAGSEFGMMTVYLLVIYMVSRPFGASAQAGFGIGMRIIQACFMPVVALGFAVAPVAGQNFGARHAERVKQTFYVAAGMAAAGMIVVFLASQVAASSMMRVFTNEAAVLSVGEEYLRIVSWSYVASGIIFVASSMFQAMGNTIPSLVSSFTRIVGTAVPVMYLSKMPGFTLRWVWLLSAVTIFAQLTISLLLLRREFRRRLVFAANASAPAATI
;
A
#
# COMPACT_ATOMS: atom_id res chain seq x y z
N MET A 1 18.62 15.50 0.97
CA MET A 1 17.72 14.98 2.01
C MET A 1 16.97 16.14 2.62
N GLN A 2 15.76 15.92 3.05
CA GLN A 2 14.91 17.02 3.50
C GLN A 2 14.71 16.91 5.01
N ASP A 3 15.08 17.97 5.75
CA ASP A 3 14.76 18.08 7.18
C ASP A 3 13.27 18.40 7.33
N LEU A 4 12.51 17.47 7.87
CA LEU A 4 11.08 17.60 8.12
C LEU A 4 10.77 18.06 9.54
N THR A 5 11.80 18.28 10.36
CA THR A 5 11.65 18.72 11.75
C THR A 5 11.47 20.24 11.88
N THR A 6 11.76 20.99 10.81
CA THR A 6 11.65 22.45 10.74
C THR A 6 10.66 22.89 9.64
N GLY A 7 10.23 24.14 9.65
CA GLY A 7 9.34 24.71 8.61
C GLY A 7 7.87 24.30 8.75
N SER A 8 7.06 24.60 7.72
CA SER A 8 5.61 24.39 7.72
C SER A 8 5.25 22.92 7.45
N LEU A 9 4.51 22.32 8.37
CA LEU A 9 4.01 20.93 8.25
C LEU A 9 3.10 20.73 7.04
N SER A 10 2.19 21.69 6.78
CA SER A 10 1.29 21.63 5.64
C SER A 10 2.06 21.57 4.32
N ARG A 11 3.12 22.39 4.19
CA ARG A 11 3.96 22.40 2.98
C ARG A 11 4.73 21.09 2.83
N HIS A 12 5.24 20.52 3.91
CA HIS A 12 5.92 19.21 3.87
C HIS A 12 4.95 18.11 3.44
N LEU A 13 3.78 18.04 4.08
CA LEU A 13 2.76 17.03 3.77
C LEU A 13 2.28 17.16 2.32
N LEU A 14 1.92 18.35 1.84
CA LEU A 14 1.49 18.56 0.44
C LEU A 14 2.56 18.18 -0.57
N LYS A 15 3.81 18.63 -0.34
CA LYS A 15 4.91 18.34 -1.26
C LYS A 15 5.23 16.84 -1.32
N THR A 16 5.28 16.17 -0.18
CA THR A 16 5.61 14.74 -0.13
C THR A 16 4.46 13.87 -0.63
N SER A 17 3.21 14.21 -0.29
CA SER A 17 2.04 13.49 -0.79
C SER A 17 1.84 13.65 -2.29
N SER A 18 2.17 14.82 -2.87
CA SER A 18 2.06 15.00 -4.33
C SER A 18 3.01 14.06 -5.09
N PHE A 19 4.23 13.83 -4.62
CA PHE A 19 5.12 12.83 -5.23
C PHE A 19 4.55 11.42 -5.15
N MET A 20 3.96 11.06 -4.00
CA MET A 20 3.33 9.74 -3.84
C MET A 20 2.09 9.60 -4.72
N LEU A 21 1.26 10.65 -4.81
CA LEU A 21 0.06 10.64 -5.65
C LEU A 21 0.43 10.43 -7.14
N ILE A 22 1.44 11.14 -7.64
CA ILE A 22 1.94 10.96 -9.01
C ILE A 22 2.36 9.51 -9.23
N ALA A 23 3.16 8.92 -8.32
CA ALA A 23 3.59 7.53 -8.43
C ALA A 23 2.39 6.55 -8.44
N MET A 24 1.36 6.80 -7.62
CA MET A 24 0.15 5.98 -7.58
C MET A 24 -0.70 6.10 -8.85
N VAL A 25 -0.78 7.28 -9.45
CA VAL A 25 -1.46 7.48 -10.75
C VAL A 25 -0.75 6.68 -11.84
N PHE A 26 0.58 6.76 -11.92
CA PHE A 26 1.36 5.93 -12.86
C PHE A 26 1.14 4.43 -12.61
N GLN A 27 1.11 4.00 -11.35
CA GLN A 27 0.83 2.59 -10.99
C GLN A 27 -0.55 2.13 -11.48
N THR A 28 -1.56 2.98 -11.39
CA THR A 28 -2.91 2.66 -11.89
C THR A 28 -2.94 2.57 -13.41
N LEU A 29 -2.29 3.52 -14.09
CA LEU A 29 -2.16 3.50 -15.56
C LEU A 29 -1.44 2.23 -16.03
N TYR A 30 -0.39 1.82 -15.33
CA TYR A 30 0.31 0.57 -15.62
C TYR A 30 -0.63 -0.64 -15.63
N VAL A 31 -1.43 -0.81 -14.57
CA VAL A 31 -2.35 -1.96 -14.47
C VAL A 31 -3.36 -1.97 -15.62
N LEU A 32 -3.88 -0.80 -16.01
CA LEU A 32 -4.84 -0.69 -17.10
C LEU A 32 -4.21 -1.00 -18.46
N ILE A 33 -3.00 -0.51 -18.71
CA ILE A 33 -2.28 -0.70 -19.99
C ILE A 33 -1.80 -2.15 -20.10
N ASP A 34 -1.30 -2.74 -19.04
CA ASP A 34 -0.88 -4.14 -19.02
C ASP A 34 -2.07 -5.07 -19.33
N LEU A 35 -3.20 -4.84 -18.66
CA LEU A 35 -4.45 -5.58 -18.94
C LEU A 35 -4.93 -5.39 -20.38
N TYR A 36 -4.78 -4.21 -20.96
CA TYR A 36 -5.15 -3.94 -22.35
C TYR A 36 -4.31 -4.78 -23.33
N TRP A 37 -2.99 -4.85 -23.15
CA TRP A 37 -2.12 -5.63 -24.01
C TRP A 37 -2.33 -7.14 -23.85
N VAL A 38 -2.46 -7.62 -22.62
CA VAL A 38 -2.75 -9.03 -22.33
C VAL A 38 -4.13 -9.43 -22.87
N GLY A 39 -5.12 -8.53 -22.78
CA GLY A 39 -6.46 -8.77 -23.30
C GLY A 39 -6.51 -9.07 -24.81
N ARG A 40 -5.53 -8.56 -25.57
CA ARG A 40 -5.39 -8.85 -27.02
C ARG A 40 -4.89 -10.26 -27.34
N LEU A 41 -4.39 -10.98 -26.34
CA LEU A 41 -3.95 -12.39 -26.50
C LEU A 41 -5.09 -13.40 -26.33
N GLY A 42 -6.26 -12.96 -25.86
CA GLY A 42 -7.44 -13.79 -25.66
C GLY A 42 -7.77 -14.05 -24.19
N THR A 43 -8.90 -14.73 -23.97
CA THR A 43 -9.48 -14.95 -22.63
C THR A 43 -8.61 -15.82 -21.73
N ASP A 44 -7.98 -16.87 -22.28
CA ASP A 44 -7.09 -17.76 -21.51
C ASP A 44 -5.84 -17.03 -21.01
N ALA A 45 -5.31 -16.10 -21.82
CA ALA A 45 -4.19 -15.24 -21.42
C ALA A 45 -4.57 -14.33 -20.24
N VAL A 46 -5.74 -13.69 -20.32
CA VAL A 46 -6.26 -12.84 -19.21
C VAL A 46 -6.49 -13.67 -17.96
N ALA A 47 -7.07 -14.86 -18.08
CA ALA A 47 -7.28 -15.79 -16.96
C ALA A 47 -5.95 -16.22 -16.32
N ALA A 48 -4.94 -16.55 -17.14
CA ALA A 48 -3.61 -16.95 -16.68
C ALA A 48 -2.91 -15.81 -15.90
N VAL A 49 -2.99 -14.57 -16.38
CA VAL A 49 -2.44 -13.40 -15.68
C VAL A 49 -3.21 -13.12 -14.39
N ALA A 50 -4.54 -13.25 -14.38
CA ALA A 50 -5.37 -13.07 -13.19
C ALA A 50 -5.02 -14.09 -12.11
N VAL A 51 -4.88 -15.38 -12.45
CA VAL A 51 -4.43 -16.45 -11.53
C VAL A 51 -3.05 -16.10 -10.96
N SER A 52 -2.11 -15.72 -11.82
CA SER A 52 -0.75 -15.37 -11.43
C SER A 52 -0.69 -14.11 -10.55
N GLY A 53 -1.59 -13.17 -10.79
CA GLY A 53 -1.71 -11.90 -10.06
C GLY A 53 -2.04 -12.06 -8.56
N ASN A 54 -2.62 -13.20 -8.14
CA ASN A 54 -2.88 -13.46 -6.73
C ASN A 54 -1.58 -13.51 -5.88
N LEU A 55 -0.46 -13.95 -6.46
CA LEU A 55 0.85 -13.93 -5.78
C LEU A 55 1.31 -12.50 -5.46
N MET A 56 0.89 -11.52 -6.26
CA MET A 56 1.24 -10.12 -6.04
C MET A 56 0.66 -9.60 -4.71
N PHE A 57 -0.53 -10.03 -4.29
CA PHE A 57 -1.10 -9.62 -2.99
C PHE A 57 -0.23 -10.05 -1.81
N LEU A 58 0.32 -11.27 -1.87
CA LEU A 58 1.25 -11.77 -0.85
C LEU A 58 2.53 -10.92 -0.81
N VAL A 59 3.09 -10.63 -1.98
CA VAL A 59 4.31 -9.80 -2.09
C VAL A 59 4.04 -8.36 -1.64
N VAL A 60 2.89 -7.79 -1.98
CA VAL A 60 2.49 -6.46 -1.49
C VAL A 60 2.43 -6.44 0.04
N ALA A 61 1.79 -7.42 0.68
CA ALA A 61 1.73 -7.49 2.14
C ALA A 61 3.13 -7.60 2.77
N ALA A 62 4.00 -8.45 2.21
CA ALA A 62 5.37 -8.63 2.68
C ALA A 62 6.24 -7.38 2.44
N THR A 63 6.13 -6.75 1.28
CA THR A 63 6.88 -5.52 0.96
C THR A 63 6.36 -4.31 1.75
N GLN A 64 5.07 -4.24 2.07
CA GLN A 64 4.54 -3.24 2.99
C GLN A 64 5.09 -3.44 4.41
N THR A 65 5.17 -4.68 4.88
CA THR A 65 5.83 -5.02 6.16
C THR A 65 7.26 -4.45 6.19
N LEU A 66 8.05 -4.76 5.17
CA LEU A 66 9.43 -4.28 5.05
C LEU A 66 9.48 -2.74 4.92
N GLY A 67 8.64 -2.17 4.05
CA GLY A 67 8.62 -0.74 3.75
C GLY A 67 8.25 0.12 4.96
N VAL A 68 7.22 -0.26 5.72
CA VAL A 68 6.80 0.46 6.92
C VAL A 68 7.89 0.40 8.00
N GLY A 69 8.45 -0.79 8.28
CA GLY A 69 9.53 -0.95 9.23
C GLY A 69 10.76 -0.12 8.88
N THR A 70 11.19 -0.17 7.62
CA THR A 70 12.34 0.59 7.11
C THR A 70 12.11 2.10 7.20
N THR A 71 10.98 2.61 6.67
CA THR A 71 10.66 4.04 6.68
C THR A 71 10.64 4.59 8.10
N THR A 72 10.00 3.88 9.03
CA THR A 72 9.89 4.31 10.44
C THR A 72 11.25 4.39 11.12
N LEU A 73 12.05 3.33 11.04
CA LEU A 73 13.34 3.32 11.74
C LEU A 73 14.36 4.29 11.12
N VAL A 74 14.37 4.44 9.80
CA VAL A 74 15.18 5.47 9.13
C VAL A 74 14.72 6.87 9.54
N ALA A 75 13.41 7.14 9.54
CA ALA A 75 12.88 8.45 9.94
C ALA A 75 13.25 8.79 11.40
N HIS A 76 13.19 7.82 12.33
CA HIS A 76 13.62 8.02 13.70
C HIS A 76 15.11 8.37 13.82
N ALA A 77 15.98 7.64 13.11
CA ALA A 77 17.43 7.89 13.11
C ALA A 77 17.75 9.27 12.52
N VAL A 78 17.10 9.62 11.39
CA VAL A 78 17.26 10.95 10.76
C VAL A 78 16.78 12.06 11.68
N GLY A 79 15.65 11.89 12.35
CA GLY A 79 15.13 12.85 13.32
C GLY A 79 16.08 13.09 14.49
N ARG A 80 16.80 12.06 14.95
CA ARG A 80 17.87 12.17 15.96
C ARG A 80 19.20 12.72 15.41
N LYS A 81 19.29 12.94 14.09
CA LYS A 81 20.52 13.31 13.38
C LYS A 81 21.63 12.26 13.47
N GLU A 82 21.27 11.00 13.71
CA GLU A 82 22.16 9.83 13.79
C GLU A 82 22.34 9.21 12.39
N HIS A 83 23.23 9.77 11.60
CA HIS A 83 23.43 9.35 10.20
C HIS A 83 23.95 7.91 10.10
N ASP A 84 24.85 7.50 10.99
CA ASP A 84 25.37 6.12 11.01
C ASP A 84 24.29 5.10 11.37
N ALA A 85 23.37 5.44 12.31
CA ALA A 85 22.23 4.61 12.64
C ALA A 85 21.27 4.50 11.45
N ALA A 86 21.02 5.60 10.71
CA ALA A 86 20.19 5.56 9.50
C ALA A 86 20.82 4.69 8.41
N ARG A 87 22.13 4.78 8.22
CA ARG A 87 22.91 3.93 7.29
C ARG A 87 22.83 2.46 7.68
N LEU A 88 22.99 2.16 8.97
CA LEU A 88 22.90 0.79 9.47
C LEU A 88 21.49 0.21 9.23
N VAL A 89 20.43 0.95 9.56
CA VAL A 89 19.04 0.54 9.30
C VAL A 89 18.82 0.30 7.81
N PHE A 90 19.34 1.15 6.93
CA PHE A 90 19.25 0.99 5.48
C PHE A 90 19.89 -0.33 5.02
N ASN A 91 21.15 -0.60 5.42
CA ASN A 91 21.85 -1.83 5.01
C ASN A 91 21.18 -3.09 5.61
N GLN A 92 20.68 -3.02 6.85
CA GLN A 92 19.91 -4.10 7.45
C GLN A 92 18.57 -4.34 6.74
N SER A 93 17.91 -3.28 6.24
CA SER A 93 16.69 -3.43 5.45
C SER A 93 16.94 -4.09 4.10
N LEU A 94 18.08 -3.83 3.48
CA LEU A 94 18.51 -4.52 2.25
C LEU A 94 18.82 -5.99 2.52
N GLY A 95 19.49 -6.30 3.62
CA GLY A 95 19.74 -7.69 4.05
C GLY A 95 18.43 -8.47 4.28
N LEU A 96 17.48 -7.85 4.98
CA LEU A 96 16.15 -8.44 5.20
C LEU A 96 15.38 -8.57 3.87
N ALA A 97 15.44 -7.56 3.00
CA ALA A 97 14.83 -7.60 1.67
C ALA A 97 15.38 -8.73 0.80
N ALA A 98 16.69 -8.91 0.78
CA ALA A 98 17.34 -9.99 0.05
C ALA A 98 16.92 -11.36 0.60
N THR A 99 16.88 -11.52 1.92
CA THR A 99 16.45 -12.76 2.57
C THR A 99 15.01 -13.10 2.24
N LEU A 100 14.08 -12.14 2.38
CA LEU A 100 12.67 -12.32 2.05
C LEU A 100 12.46 -12.56 0.55
N GLY A 101 13.20 -11.84 -0.31
CA GLY A 101 13.15 -12.01 -1.75
C GLY A 101 13.63 -13.40 -2.20
N VAL A 102 14.74 -13.89 -1.67
CA VAL A 102 15.28 -15.23 -1.94
C VAL A 102 14.32 -16.30 -1.42
N LEU A 103 13.81 -16.15 -0.20
CA LEU A 103 12.84 -17.09 0.38
C LEU A 103 11.57 -17.16 -0.48
N PHE A 104 11.00 -16.02 -0.84
CA PHE A 104 9.84 -15.95 -1.73
C PHE A 104 10.14 -16.59 -3.09
N PHE A 105 11.26 -16.23 -3.72
CA PHE A 105 11.67 -16.76 -5.01
C PHE A 105 11.76 -18.29 -4.99
N THR A 106 12.45 -18.84 -4.00
CA THR A 106 12.64 -20.29 -3.86
C THR A 106 11.31 -21.03 -3.64
N LEU A 107 10.50 -20.55 -2.70
CA LEU A 107 9.19 -21.15 -2.41
C LEU A 107 8.24 -21.05 -3.60
N ALA A 108 8.17 -19.89 -4.25
CA ALA A 108 7.29 -19.66 -5.39
C ALA A 108 7.69 -20.51 -6.60
N LEU A 109 9.00 -20.71 -6.83
CA LEU A 109 9.48 -21.62 -7.90
C LEU A 109 9.09 -23.08 -7.63
N ILE A 110 9.22 -23.55 -6.38
CA ILE A 110 8.87 -24.93 -6.00
C ILE A 110 7.37 -25.17 -6.23
N VAL A 111 6.52 -24.23 -5.83
CA VAL A 111 5.07 -24.39 -5.93
C VAL A 111 4.49 -23.93 -7.26
N ARG A 112 5.30 -23.40 -8.19
CA ARG A 112 4.84 -22.77 -9.45
C ARG A 112 3.88 -23.66 -10.25
N MET A 113 4.28 -24.90 -10.53
CA MET A 113 3.47 -25.84 -11.34
C MET A 113 2.20 -26.30 -10.61
N PRO A 114 2.27 -26.80 -9.37
CA PRO A 114 1.07 -27.09 -8.58
C PRO A 114 0.11 -25.89 -8.45
N TYR A 115 0.64 -24.71 -8.26
CA TYR A 115 -0.15 -23.47 -8.17
C TYR A 115 -0.88 -23.16 -9.48
N ALA A 116 -0.17 -23.17 -10.61
CA ALA A 116 -0.75 -22.92 -11.92
C ALA A 116 -1.84 -23.93 -12.26
N THR A 117 -1.61 -25.23 -12.02
CA THR A 117 -2.57 -26.29 -12.33
C THR A 117 -3.78 -26.30 -11.41
N SER A 118 -3.62 -25.99 -10.11
CA SER A 118 -4.72 -26.03 -9.13
C SER A 118 -5.72 -24.89 -9.27
N LEU A 119 -5.30 -23.74 -9.79
CA LEU A 119 -6.12 -22.54 -9.88
C LEU A 119 -6.61 -22.22 -11.31
N SER A 120 -6.10 -22.92 -12.32
CA SER A 120 -6.52 -22.72 -13.70
C SER A 120 -7.73 -23.58 -14.05
N ALA A 121 -8.62 -23.04 -14.87
CA ALA A 121 -9.85 -23.74 -15.29
C ALA A 121 -9.60 -24.89 -16.26
N ASN A 122 -8.52 -24.80 -17.04
CA ASN A 122 -8.14 -25.78 -18.06
C ASN A 122 -6.60 -25.87 -18.21
N THR A 123 -6.13 -26.86 -18.97
CA THR A 123 -4.71 -27.11 -19.23
C THR A 123 -4.02 -25.98 -19.99
N ASP A 124 -4.72 -25.31 -20.89
CA ASP A 124 -4.15 -24.22 -21.69
C ASP A 124 -3.91 -22.99 -20.84
N THR A 125 -4.90 -22.60 -20.02
CA THR A 125 -4.73 -21.53 -19.01
C THR A 125 -3.61 -21.87 -18.02
N ALA A 126 -3.49 -23.13 -17.57
CA ALA A 126 -2.43 -23.57 -16.67
C ALA A 126 -1.03 -23.44 -17.30
N SER A 127 -0.90 -23.82 -18.59
CA SER A 127 0.37 -23.70 -19.30
C SER A 127 0.79 -22.24 -19.48
N LEU A 128 -0.16 -21.37 -19.84
CA LEU A 128 0.06 -19.92 -19.96
C LEU A 128 0.41 -19.28 -18.61
N ALA A 129 -0.27 -19.68 -17.52
CA ALA A 129 0.05 -19.22 -16.18
C ALA A 129 1.46 -19.66 -15.75
N ALA A 130 1.86 -20.89 -16.02
CA ALA A 130 3.20 -21.38 -15.74
C ALA A 130 4.28 -20.64 -16.55
N ALA A 131 4.02 -20.32 -17.83
CA ALA A 131 4.90 -19.52 -18.67
C ALA A 131 5.04 -18.07 -18.15
N TYR A 132 3.93 -17.46 -17.75
CA TYR A 132 3.92 -16.12 -17.13
C TYR A 132 4.71 -16.10 -15.81
N LEU A 133 4.45 -17.05 -14.92
CA LEU A 133 5.08 -17.17 -13.61
C LEU A 133 6.60 -17.38 -13.72
N THR A 134 7.11 -17.94 -14.80
CA THR A 134 8.56 -18.12 -15.02
C THR A 134 9.33 -16.79 -14.93
N TRP A 135 8.77 -15.72 -15.46
CA TRP A 135 9.38 -14.39 -15.47
C TRP A 135 8.80 -13.48 -14.37
N PHE A 136 7.55 -13.75 -13.96
CA PHE A 136 6.89 -12.94 -12.96
C PHE A 136 7.42 -13.19 -11.54
N ILE A 137 7.73 -14.44 -11.16
CA ILE A 137 8.29 -14.77 -9.84
C ILE A 137 9.62 -14.04 -9.58
N PRO A 138 10.61 -14.06 -10.50
CA PRO A 138 11.83 -13.25 -10.34
C PRO A 138 11.54 -11.74 -10.19
N SER A 139 10.57 -11.21 -10.96
CA SER A 139 10.21 -9.79 -10.87
C SER A 139 9.64 -9.45 -9.49
N LEU A 140 8.79 -10.30 -8.93
CA LEU A 140 8.23 -10.13 -7.60
C LEU A 140 9.29 -10.22 -6.49
N ALA A 141 10.27 -11.13 -6.63
CA ALA A 141 11.39 -11.24 -5.70
C ALA A 141 12.27 -9.97 -5.71
N LEU A 142 12.51 -9.39 -6.87
CA LEU A 142 13.28 -8.15 -7.01
C LEU A 142 12.53 -6.89 -6.57
N GLN A 143 11.23 -6.97 -6.29
CA GLN A 143 10.50 -5.87 -5.67
C GLN A 143 10.96 -5.60 -4.23
N PHE A 144 11.40 -6.62 -3.48
CA PHE A 144 11.83 -6.45 -2.09
C PHE A 144 12.97 -5.43 -1.94
N PRO A 145 14.12 -5.56 -2.63
CA PRO A 145 15.19 -4.57 -2.52
C PRO A 145 14.77 -3.20 -3.08
N LEU A 146 13.98 -3.14 -4.15
CA LEU A 146 13.49 -1.87 -4.70
C LEU A 146 12.60 -1.13 -3.69
N VAL A 147 11.70 -1.84 -3.01
CA VAL A 147 10.84 -1.26 -1.97
C VAL A 147 11.65 -0.85 -0.74
N ALA A 148 12.66 -1.62 -0.33
CA ALA A 148 13.55 -1.26 0.78
C ALA A 148 14.30 0.05 0.51
N MET A 149 14.89 0.20 -0.68
CA MET A 149 15.57 1.42 -1.10
C MET A 149 14.60 2.61 -1.14
N GLY A 150 13.43 2.45 -1.74
CA GLY A 150 12.40 3.49 -1.79
C GLY A 150 11.88 3.87 -0.40
N ALA A 151 11.71 2.90 0.50
CA ALA A 151 11.28 3.11 1.88
C ALA A 151 12.32 3.88 2.70
N ALA A 152 13.61 3.55 2.54
CA ALA A 152 14.70 4.29 3.17
C ALA A 152 14.72 5.75 2.72
N MET A 153 14.55 6.01 1.41
CA MET A 153 14.45 7.37 0.87
C MET A 153 13.26 8.13 1.43
N ARG A 154 12.08 7.50 1.56
CA ARG A 154 10.92 8.11 2.23
C ARG A 154 11.24 8.47 3.68
N GLY A 155 11.91 7.59 4.42
CA GLY A 155 12.35 7.85 5.79
C GLY A 155 13.23 9.09 5.93
N THR A 156 14.07 9.40 4.92
CA THR A 156 14.87 10.63 4.87
C THR A 156 14.09 11.87 4.42
N GLY A 157 12.79 11.75 4.14
CA GLY A 157 11.98 12.84 3.62
C GLY A 157 12.17 13.12 2.11
N ASN A 158 13.01 12.36 1.42
CA ASN A 158 13.25 12.55 -0.01
C ASN A 158 12.43 11.56 -0.85
N PHE A 159 11.25 11.97 -1.29
CA PHE A 159 10.32 11.16 -2.07
C PHE A 159 10.60 11.19 -3.58
N LYS A 160 11.30 12.24 -4.05
CA LYS A 160 11.50 12.50 -5.48
C LYS A 160 12.20 11.35 -6.21
N PRO A 161 13.31 10.76 -5.71
CA PRO A 161 13.99 9.67 -6.42
C PRO A 161 13.12 8.43 -6.55
N GLY A 162 12.41 8.05 -5.46
CA GLY A 162 11.50 6.91 -5.48
C GLY A 162 10.38 7.08 -6.51
N MET A 163 9.77 8.27 -6.58
CA MET A 163 8.75 8.59 -7.58
C MET A 163 9.32 8.50 -9.01
N ILE A 164 10.49 9.10 -9.26
CA ILE A 164 11.09 9.11 -10.60
C ILE A 164 11.41 7.68 -11.06
N VAL A 165 12.04 6.89 -10.20
CA VAL A 165 12.39 5.50 -10.54
C VAL A 165 11.12 4.68 -10.75
N GLN A 166 10.13 4.78 -9.88
CA GLN A 166 8.87 4.04 -10.02
C GLN A 166 8.12 4.43 -11.31
N SER A 167 7.99 5.72 -11.60
CA SER A 167 7.34 6.17 -12.84
C SER A 167 8.14 5.75 -14.08
N GLY A 168 9.47 5.82 -14.02
CA GLY A 168 10.34 5.38 -15.11
C GLY A 168 10.25 3.87 -15.38
N THR A 169 10.21 3.03 -14.35
CA THR A 169 10.02 1.58 -14.52
C THR A 169 8.67 1.24 -15.16
N ILE A 170 7.63 1.99 -14.80
CA ILE A 170 6.31 1.84 -15.40
C ILE A 170 6.35 2.20 -16.88
N ILE A 171 6.98 3.31 -17.24
CA ILE A 171 7.14 3.72 -18.66
C ILE A 171 7.93 2.67 -19.43
N ILE A 172 9.04 2.16 -18.88
CA ILE A 172 9.83 1.08 -19.49
C ILE A 172 8.94 -0.15 -19.75
N ASN A 173 8.14 -0.56 -18.76
CA ASN A 173 7.24 -1.70 -18.91
C ASN A 173 6.18 -1.47 -20.01
N ILE A 174 5.52 -0.31 -19.99
CA ILE A 174 4.49 0.06 -20.99
C ILE A 174 5.03 -0.03 -22.42
N VAL A 175 6.29 0.38 -22.64
CA VAL A 175 6.95 0.34 -23.95
C VAL A 175 7.40 -1.09 -24.30
N LEU A 176 7.97 -1.82 -23.35
CA LEU A 176 8.51 -3.16 -23.61
C LEU A 176 7.43 -4.22 -23.72
N ALA A 177 6.32 -4.09 -22.99
CA ALA A 177 5.26 -5.10 -22.98
C ALA A 177 4.76 -5.44 -24.41
N PRO A 178 4.28 -4.49 -25.24
CA PRO A 178 3.82 -4.82 -26.58
C PRO A 178 4.95 -5.35 -27.49
N ILE A 179 6.18 -4.89 -27.32
CA ILE A 179 7.33 -5.35 -28.10
C ILE A 179 7.59 -6.84 -27.84
N LEU A 180 7.57 -7.27 -26.59
CA LEU A 180 7.84 -8.65 -26.19
C LEU A 180 6.62 -9.56 -26.38
N ILE A 181 5.42 -9.06 -26.15
CA ILE A 181 4.17 -9.81 -26.33
C ILE A 181 3.99 -10.18 -27.81
N PHE A 182 4.09 -9.20 -28.71
CA PHE A 182 3.74 -9.36 -30.13
C PHE A 182 4.96 -9.54 -31.05
N GLY A 183 6.17 -9.34 -30.53
CA GLY A 183 7.40 -9.48 -31.31
C GLY A 183 7.64 -8.35 -32.33
N TRP A 184 7.12 -7.14 -32.07
CA TRP A 184 7.13 -6.03 -33.04
C TRP A 184 8.53 -5.60 -33.51
N VAL A 185 9.56 -5.81 -32.69
CA VAL A 185 10.94 -5.38 -33.03
C VAL A 185 11.84 -6.56 -33.35
N PHE A 186 11.72 -7.65 -32.59
CA PHE A 186 12.64 -8.80 -32.68
C PHE A 186 12.04 -10.01 -33.43
N GLY A 187 10.80 -9.92 -33.86
CA GLY A 187 10.10 -11.01 -34.55
C GLY A 187 9.71 -12.21 -33.67
N ILE A 188 10.18 -12.26 -32.41
CA ILE A 188 9.92 -13.34 -31.46
C ILE A 188 8.70 -12.98 -30.63
N ARG A 189 7.60 -13.70 -30.81
CA ARG A 189 6.36 -13.52 -30.03
C ARG A 189 6.41 -14.36 -28.77
N LEU A 190 6.58 -13.71 -27.61
CA LEU A 190 6.62 -14.38 -26.32
C LEU A 190 5.24 -14.50 -25.65
N GLY A 191 4.19 -13.88 -26.24
CA GLY A 191 2.84 -13.93 -25.72
C GLY A 191 2.76 -13.46 -24.26
N VAL A 192 2.04 -14.23 -23.42
CA VAL A 192 1.86 -13.92 -21.97
C VAL A 192 3.20 -13.87 -21.22
N GLY A 193 4.15 -14.73 -21.57
CA GLY A 193 5.50 -14.69 -20.99
C GLY A 193 6.24 -13.39 -21.29
N GLY A 194 5.97 -12.77 -22.44
CA GLY A 194 6.53 -11.47 -22.83
C GLY A 194 6.08 -10.32 -21.90
N ALA A 195 4.82 -10.32 -21.45
CA ALA A 195 4.33 -9.36 -20.49
C ALA A 195 5.07 -9.46 -19.14
N ALA A 196 5.25 -10.68 -18.64
CA ALA A 196 6.00 -10.92 -17.41
C ALA A 196 7.49 -10.58 -17.54
N LEU A 197 8.10 -10.87 -18.69
CA LEU A 197 9.49 -10.51 -18.97
C LEU A 197 9.68 -8.98 -19.05
N ALA A 198 8.73 -8.24 -19.64
CA ALA A 198 8.74 -6.78 -19.63
C ALA A 198 8.74 -6.23 -18.21
N THR A 199 7.92 -6.82 -17.33
CA THR A 199 7.86 -6.46 -15.90
C THR A 199 9.20 -6.75 -15.21
N LEU A 200 9.79 -7.91 -15.48
CA LEU A 200 11.11 -8.26 -14.91
C LEU A 200 12.19 -7.26 -15.34
N ILE A 201 12.29 -6.96 -16.63
CA ILE A 201 13.27 -6.00 -17.15
C ILE A 201 13.07 -4.62 -16.53
N ALA A 202 11.81 -4.15 -16.44
CA ALA A 202 11.48 -2.87 -15.82
C ALA A 202 11.91 -2.81 -14.34
N ILE A 203 11.67 -3.88 -13.57
CA ILE A 203 12.05 -3.93 -12.14
C ILE A 203 13.56 -4.06 -11.98
N VAL A 204 14.25 -4.81 -12.82
CA VAL A 204 15.74 -4.85 -12.85
C VAL A 204 16.28 -3.46 -13.13
N ALA A 205 15.79 -2.79 -14.18
CA ALA A 205 16.19 -1.41 -14.50
C ALA A 205 15.92 -0.46 -13.32
N GLY A 206 14.79 -0.60 -12.63
CA GLY A 206 14.47 0.18 -11.43
C GLY A 206 15.45 -0.05 -10.28
N ASN A 207 15.84 -1.29 -10.02
CA ASN A 207 16.84 -1.62 -9.00
C ASN A 207 18.20 -1.02 -9.35
N ILE A 208 18.62 -1.17 -10.60
CA ILE A 208 19.91 -0.59 -11.07
C ILE A 208 19.85 0.93 -10.95
N TRP A 209 18.77 1.56 -11.42
CA TRP A 209 18.62 3.02 -11.36
C TRP A 209 18.64 3.54 -9.91
N MET A 210 17.91 2.89 -9.02
CA MET A 210 17.91 3.26 -7.61
C MET A 210 19.28 3.04 -6.97
N ALA A 211 19.96 1.92 -7.27
CA ALA A 211 21.32 1.65 -6.78
C ALA A 211 22.32 2.71 -7.27
N LEU A 212 22.29 3.06 -8.56
CA LEU A 212 23.13 4.11 -9.13
C LEU A 212 22.85 5.47 -8.47
N TYR A 213 21.58 5.78 -8.17
CA TYR A 213 21.22 6.99 -7.45
C TYR A 213 21.92 7.06 -6.08
N PHE A 214 21.91 5.95 -5.29
CA PHE A 214 22.61 5.89 -4.00
C PHE A 214 24.12 6.02 -4.13
N LEU A 215 24.72 5.48 -5.19
CA LEU A 215 26.17 5.57 -5.43
C LEU A 215 26.62 6.96 -5.89
N GLN A 216 25.80 7.66 -6.69
CA GLN A 216 26.17 8.94 -7.28
C GLN A 216 25.90 10.14 -6.37
N HIS A 217 24.89 10.04 -5.51
CA HIS A 217 24.55 11.15 -4.63
C HIS A 217 25.20 10.93 -3.26
N ASN A 218 26.09 11.86 -2.88
CA ASN A 218 26.78 11.87 -1.57
C ASN A 218 25.76 11.99 -0.43
N SER A 219 25.07 10.91 -0.15
CA SER A 219 24.14 10.81 0.97
C SER A 219 24.76 9.94 2.06
N TYR A 220 24.38 10.15 3.32
CA TYR A 220 24.83 9.27 4.41
C TYR A 220 24.28 7.85 4.28
N LEU A 221 23.22 7.61 3.46
CA LEU A 221 22.76 6.27 3.13
C LEU A 221 23.64 5.67 2.01
N THR A 222 24.66 4.98 2.41
CA THR A 222 25.59 4.29 1.47
C THR A 222 25.54 2.79 1.70
N PHE A 223 25.77 2.03 0.63
CA PHE A 223 25.90 0.58 0.72
C PHE A 223 27.15 0.20 1.54
N SER A 224 27.00 -0.77 2.43
CA SER A 224 28.09 -1.32 3.23
C SER A 224 27.89 -2.81 3.44
N THR A 225 28.72 -3.62 2.79
CA THR A 225 28.68 -5.07 2.95
C THR A 225 28.95 -5.49 4.39
N ALA A 226 29.77 -4.74 5.12
CA ALA A 226 30.05 -5.00 6.55
C ALA A 226 28.83 -4.80 7.45
N GLN A 227 27.82 -4.02 7.03
CA GLN A 227 26.59 -3.78 7.77
C GLN A 227 25.40 -4.64 7.31
N MET A 228 25.60 -5.48 6.28
CA MET A 228 24.53 -6.37 5.77
C MET A 228 24.29 -7.64 6.61
N PRO A 229 25.28 -8.21 7.33
CA PRO A 229 25.04 -9.39 8.15
C PRO A 229 23.87 -9.18 9.10
N PRO A 230 22.97 -10.17 9.25
CA PRO A 230 21.72 -10.04 9.98
C PRO A 230 21.92 -9.63 11.42
N GLN A 231 21.39 -8.48 11.81
CA GLN A 231 21.25 -8.06 13.21
C GLN A 231 19.85 -8.35 13.71
N ARG A 232 19.66 -9.46 14.43
CA ARG A 232 18.35 -9.95 14.91
C ARG A 232 17.52 -8.87 15.60
N HIS A 233 18.16 -8.04 16.40
CA HIS A 233 17.49 -6.95 17.13
C HIS A 233 16.88 -5.91 16.17
N LEU A 234 17.57 -5.49 15.10
CA LEU A 234 17.03 -4.53 14.11
C LEU A 234 15.95 -5.17 13.24
N TRP A 235 16.16 -6.40 12.78
CA TRP A 235 15.15 -7.14 12.03
C TRP A 235 13.87 -7.33 12.84
N THR A 236 14.00 -7.71 14.12
CA THR A 236 12.83 -7.82 15.01
C THR A 236 12.11 -6.50 15.19
N LYS A 237 12.86 -5.38 15.31
CA LYS A 237 12.23 -4.05 15.37
C LYS A 237 11.50 -3.69 14.08
N MET A 238 12.11 -3.92 12.92
CA MET A 238 11.47 -3.69 11.61
C MET A 238 10.19 -4.51 11.47
N LEU A 239 10.26 -5.80 11.79
CA LEU A 239 9.13 -6.72 11.69
C LEU A 239 8.03 -6.39 12.71
N LYS A 240 8.36 -6.03 13.95
CA LYS A 240 7.36 -5.60 14.96
C LYS A 240 6.55 -4.39 14.52
N VAL A 241 7.15 -3.47 13.78
CA VAL A 241 6.45 -2.31 13.23
C VAL A 241 5.73 -2.67 11.92
N GLY A 242 6.37 -3.46 11.08
CA GLY A 242 5.89 -3.76 9.74
C GLY A 242 4.80 -4.83 9.67
N LEU A 243 4.93 -5.93 10.42
CA LEU A 243 4.00 -7.05 10.33
C LEU A 243 2.53 -6.67 10.60
N PRO A 244 2.20 -5.89 11.65
CA PRO A 244 0.82 -5.48 11.84
C PRO A 244 0.29 -4.64 10.68
N ALA A 245 1.14 -3.75 10.12
CA ALA A 245 0.75 -2.93 8.96
C ALA A 245 0.54 -3.77 7.68
N GLY A 246 1.42 -4.75 7.43
CA GLY A 246 1.26 -5.70 6.32
C GLY A 246 0.02 -6.58 6.49
N SER A 247 -0.29 -7.00 7.72
CA SER A 247 -1.47 -7.81 8.03
C SER A 247 -2.80 -7.11 7.75
N GLU A 248 -2.85 -5.77 7.81
CA GLU A 248 -4.05 -4.99 7.47
C GLU A 248 -4.48 -5.24 6.01
N PHE A 249 -3.53 -5.45 5.09
CA PHE A 249 -3.85 -5.80 3.70
C PHE A 249 -4.52 -7.17 3.58
N GLY A 250 -4.03 -8.17 4.32
CA GLY A 250 -4.66 -9.51 4.37
C GLY A 250 -6.08 -9.44 4.94
N MET A 251 -6.27 -8.67 6.00
CA MET A 251 -7.59 -8.48 6.62
C MET A 251 -8.57 -7.78 5.67
N MET A 252 -8.12 -6.82 4.86
CA MET A 252 -8.95 -6.17 3.85
C MET A 252 -9.43 -7.17 2.79
N THR A 253 -8.58 -8.12 2.40
CA THR A 253 -8.96 -9.20 1.47
C THR A 253 -10.07 -10.07 2.06
N VAL A 254 -9.95 -10.47 3.34
CA VAL A 254 -10.99 -11.23 4.04
C VAL A 254 -12.31 -10.47 4.08
N TYR A 255 -12.26 -9.16 4.38
CA TYR A 255 -13.45 -8.30 4.36
C TYR A 255 -14.15 -8.32 2.99
N LEU A 256 -13.39 -8.14 1.90
CA LEU A 256 -13.94 -8.16 0.54
C LEU A 256 -14.57 -9.51 0.20
N LEU A 257 -13.92 -10.61 0.56
CA LEU A 257 -14.47 -11.96 0.35
C LEU A 257 -15.83 -12.13 1.04
N VAL A 258 -15.97 -11.70 2.30
CA VAL A 258 -17.23 -11.76 3.04
C VAL A 258 -18.32 -10.96 2.33
N ILE A 259 -18.01 -9.72 1.88
CA ILE A 259 -19.01 -8.89 1.18
C ILE A 259 -19.43 -9.54 -0.15
N TYR A 260 -18.51 -10.10 -0.93
CA TYR A 260 -18.83 -10.81 -2.16
C TYR A 260 -19.66 -12.09 -1.91
N MET A 261 -19.36 -12.84 -0.85
CA MET A 261 -20.14 -14.03 -0.47
C MET A 261 -21.59 -13.65 -0.11
N VAL A 262 -21.76 -12.60 0.69
CA VAL A 262 -23.10 -12.14 1.13
C VAL A 262 -23.89 -11.46 0.01
N SER A 263 -23.21 -10.85 -0.96
CA SER A 263 -23.87 -10.25 -2.13
C SER A 263 -24.27 -11.28 -3.21
N ARG A 264 -23.73 -12.50 -3.16
CA ARG A 264 -23.99 -13.55 -4.17
C ARG A 264 -25.49 -13.87 -4.39
N PRO A 265 -26.35 -14.00 -3.35
CA PRO A 265 -27.78 -14.28 -3.53
C PRO A 265 -28.56 -13.18 -4.26
N PHE A 266 -28.02 -11.95 -4.31
CA PHE A 266 -28.65 -10.81 -4.97
C PHE A 266 -28.32 -10.71 -6.47
N GLY A 267 -27.56 -11.67 -7.00
CA GLY A 267 -27.26 -11.80 -8.41
C GLY A 267 -26.01 -11.03 -8.87
N ALA A 268 -25.68 -11.21 -10.15
CA ALA A 268 -24.48 -10.65 -10.76
C ALA A 268 -24.49 -9.11 -10.79
N SER A 269 -25.65 -8.50 -11.03
CA SER A 269 -25.79 -7.02 -11.06
C SER A 269 -25.46 -6.39 -9.70
N ALA A 270 -25.80 -7.07 -8.58
CA ALA A 270 -25.44 -6.60 -7.24
C ALA A 270 -23.93 -6.63 -7.00
N GLN A 271 -23.27 -7.71 -7.39
CA GLN A 271 -21.81 -7.83 -7.28
C GLN A 271 -21.10 -6.84 -8.21
N ALA A 272 -21.60 -6.64 -9.43
CA ALA A 272 -21.06 -5.65 -10.37
C ALA A 272 -21.21 -4.22 -9.83
N GLY A 273 -22.39 -3.85 -9.30
CA GLY A 273 -22.66 -2.54 -8.72
C GLY A 273 -21.74 -2.22 -7.53
N PHE A 274 -21.56 -3.18 -6.62
CA PHE A 274 -20.60 -3.06 -5.52
C PHE A 274 -19.16 -2.96 -6.05
N GLY A 275 -18.76 -3.80 -7.00
CA GLY A 275 -17.40 -3.82 -7.56
C GLY A 275 -17.02 -2.49 -8.24
N ILE A 276 -17.93 -1.90 -9.01
CA ILE A 276 -17.73 -0.59 -9.64
C ILE A 276 -17.66 0.51 -8.56
N GLY A 277 -18.62 0.51 -7.61
CA GLY A 277 -18.63 1.47 -6.51
C GLY A 277 -17.33 1.45 -5.70
N MET A 278 -16.81 0.26 -5.39
CA MET A 278 -15.51 0.10 -4.71
C MET A 278 -14.34 0.69 -5.50
N ARG A 279 -14.30 0.49 -6.82
CA ARG A 279 -13.23 1.06 -7.66
C ARG A 279 -13.28 2.59 -7.70
N ILE A 280 -14.49 3.16 -7.75
CA ILE A 280 -14.68 4.60 -7.67
C ILE A 280 -14.14 5.13 -6.34
N ILE A 281 -14.51 4.51 -5.21
CA ILE A 281 -14.02 4.90 -3.89
C ILE A 281 -12.50 4.78 -3.82
N GLN A 282 -11.91 3.67 -4.27
CA GLN A 282 -10.46 3.49 -4.27
C GLN A 282 -9.74 4.60 -5.04
N ALA A 283 -10.25 4.99 -6.21
CA ALA A 283 -9.69 6.10 -6.98
C ALA A 283 -9.80 7.43 -6.22
N CYS A 284 -10.96 7.74 -5.66
CA CYS A 284 -11.17 8.96 -4.88
C CYS A 284 -10.38 8.99 -3.56
N PHE A 285 -10.01 7.84 -3.02
CA PHE A 285 -9.25 7.72 -1.77
C PHE A 285 -7.73 7.80 -1.96
N MET A 286 -7.22 7.70 -3.20
CA MET A 286 -5.77 7.78 -3.50
C MET A 286 -5.06 9.00 -2.89
N PRO A 287 -5.62 10.23 -2.93
CA PRO A 287 -4.97 11.39 -2.30
C PRO A 287 -4.78 11.22 -0.79
N VAL A 288 -5.71 10.58 -0.10
CA VAL A 288 -5.61 10.29 1.34
C VAL A 288 -4.54 9.24 1.61
N VAL A 289 -4.45 8.21 0.77
CA VAL A 289 -3.38 7.20 0.87
C VAL A 289 -2.02 7.84 0.64
N ALA A 290 -1.89 8.70 -0.35
CA ALA A 290 -0.66 9.45 -0.61
C ALA A 290 -0.27 10.36 0.56
N LEU A 291 -1.26 11.01 1.19
CA LEU A 291 -1.07 11.81 2.40
C LEU A 291 -0.59 10.94 3.58
N GLY A 292 -1.17 9.75 3.79
CA GLY A 292 -0.74 8.83 4.84
C GLY A 292 0.71 8.38 4.68
N PHE A 293 1.14 8.09 3.45
CA PHE A 293 2.56 7.80 3.18
C PHE A 293 3.49 8.99 3.50
N ALA A 294 2.99 10.23 3.39
CA ALA A 294 3.73 11.43 3.76
C ALA A 294 3.76 11.65 5.28
N VAL A 295 2.67 11.33 5.98
CA VAL A 295 2.54 11.50 7.44
C VAL A 295 3.57 10.65 8.20
N ALA A 296 3.77 9.39 7.80
CA ALA A 296 4.65 8.47 8.51
C ALA A 296 6.09 9.01 8.67
N PRO A 297 6.80 9.46 7.63
CA PRO A 297 8.15 10.02 7.79
C PRO A 297 8.16 11.44 8.38
N VAL A 298 7.15 12.29 8.10
CA VAL A 298 7.08 13.64 8.70
C VAL A 298 6.93 13.55 10.21
N ALA A 299 5.95 12.79 10.69
CA ALA A 299 5.76 12.55 12.12
C ALA A 299 6.91 11.72 12.71
N GLY A 300 7.45 10.74 11.96
CA GLY A 300 8.55 9.88 12.41
C GLY A 300 9.85 10.64 12.66
N GLN A 301 10.24 11.57 11.79
CA GLN A 301 11.40 12.43 12.03
C GLN A 301 11.19 13.34 13.24
N ASN A 302 9.99 13.96 13.38
CA ASN A 302 9.68 14.77 14.56
C ASN A 302 9.63 13.93 15.84
N PHE A 303 9.17 12.67 15.77
CA PHE A 303 9.23 11.74 16.89
C PHE A 303 10.67 11.40 17.26
N GLY A 304 11.52 11.11 16.30
CA GLY A 304 12.96 10.89 16.49
C GLY A 304 13.65 12.11 17.12
N ALA A 305 13.32 13.31 16.66
CA ALA A 305 13.83 14.59 17.19
C ALA A 305 13.23 14.96 18.58
N ARG A 306 12.33 14.16 19.13
CA ARG A 306 11.62 14.40 20.41
C ARG A 306 10.73 15.67 20.40
N HIS A 307 10.27 16.12 19.23
CA HIS A 307 9.39 17.28 19.08
C HIS A 307 7.91 16.87 19.27
N ALA A 308 7.48 16.62 20.51
CA ALA A 308 6.16 16.10 20.85
C ALA A 308 5.00 16.91 20.23
N GLU A 309 5.07 18.25 20.34
CA GLU A 309 4.01 19.12 19.80
C GLU A 309 3.92 19.07 18.28
N ARG A 310 5.06 18.98 17.57
CA ARG A 310 5.06 18.85 16.11
C ARG A 310 4.50 17.50 15.65
N VAL A 311 4.71 16.43 16.42
CA VAL A 311 4.09 15.12 16.16
C VAL A 311 2.57 15.23 16.25
N LYS A 312 2.03 15.86 17.30
CA LYS A 312 0.58 16.08 17.45
C LYS A 312 0.04 16.98 16.33
N GLN A 313 0.72 18.11 16.06
CA GLN A 313 0.34 19.02 14.99
C GLN A 313 0.31 18.34 13.62
N THR A 314 1.26 17.42 13.35
CA THR A 314 1.26 16.63 12.09
C THR A 314 -0.04 15.84 11.96
N PHE A 315 -0.53 15.23 13.04
CA PHE A 315 -1.81 14.54 13.04
C PHE A 315 -2.98 15.49 12.70
N TYR A 316 -3.11 16.61 13.42
CA TYR A 316 -4.23 17.53 13.22
C TYR A 316 -4.24 18.15 11.84
N VAL A 317 -3.07 18.56 11.33
CA VAL A 317 -2.95 19.12 9.96
C VAL A 317 -3.31 18.07 8.92
N ALA A 318 -2.76 16.87 9.03
CA ALA A 318 -3.03 15.79 8.07
C ALA A 318 -4.50 15.31 8.16
N ALA A 319 -5.07 15.18 9.35
CA ALA A 319 -6.47 14.82 9.55
C ALA A 319 -7.41 15.89 8.95
N GLY A 320 -7.10 17.18 9.13
CA GLY A 320 -7.83 18.27 8.50
C GLY A 320 -7.77 18.22 6.98
N MET A 321 -6.59 17.97 6.40
CA MET A 321 -6.42 17.82 4.95
C MET A 321 -7.19 16.60 4.40
N ALA A 322 -7.09 15.46 5.08
CA ALA A 322 -7.83 14.25 4.72
C ALA A 322 -9.35 14.47 4.81
N ALA A 323 -9.81 15.10 5.90
CA ALA A 323 -11.23 15.43 6.09
C ALA A 323 -11.75 16.36 4.99
N ALA A 324 -11.01 17.43 4.66
CA ALA A 324 -11.39 18.36 3.59
C ALA A 324 -11.51 17.66 2.23
N GLY A 325 -10.52 16.82 1.86
CA GLY A 325 -10.60 16.03 0.65
C GLY A 325 -11.78 15.05 0.64
N MET A 326 -12.02 14.36 1.75
CA MET A 326 -13.11 13.39 1.86
C MET A 326 -14.49 14.05 1.93
N ILE A 327 -14.62 15.29 2.41
CA ILE A 327 -15.87 16.06 2.32
C ILE A 327 -16.23 16.33 0.85
N VAL A 328 -15.25 16.69 0.02
CA VAL A 328 -15.48 16.87 -1.43
C VAL A 328 -15.97 15.57 -2.06
N VAL A 329 -15.34 14.44 -1.77
CA VAL A 329 -15.75 13.13 -2.29
C VAL A 329 -17.14 12.73 -1.75
N PHE A 330 -17.44 13.00 -0.48
CA PHE A 330 -18.77 12.81 0.12
C PHE A 330 -19.84 13.59 -0.65
N LEU A 331 -19.63 14.89 -0.83
CA LEU A 331 -20.59 15.74 -1.55
C LEU A 331 -20.79 15.28 -3.01
N ALA A 332 -19.68 14.94 -3.69
CA ALA A 332 -19.75 14.37 -5.04
C ALA A 332 -20.56 13.06 -5.07
N SER A 333 -20.37 12.19 -4.09
CA SER A 333 -21.11 10.92 -3.98
C SER A 333 -22.59 11.14 -3.65
N GLN A 334 -22.97 12.19 -2.92
CA GLN A 334 -24.37 12.50 -2.63
C GLN A 334 -25.09 13.07 -3.86
N VAL A 335 -24.44 13.96 -4.59
CA VAL A 335 -25.06 14.71 -5.72
C VAL A 335 -24.93 13.96 -7.04
N ALA A 336 -23.77 13.33 -7.29
CA ALA A 336 -23.39 12.80 -8.60
C ALA A 336 -23.17 11.28 -8.63
N ALA A 337 -23.66 10.50 -7.64
CA ALA A 337 -23.46 9.05 -7.58
C ALA A 337 -23.85 8.34 -8.90
N SER A 338 -25.03 8.70 -9.47
CA SER A 338 -25.48 8.15 -10.74
C SER A 338 -24.51 8.46 -11.88
N SER A 339 -24.07 9.70 -12.00
CA SER A 339 -23.11 10.10 -13.04
C SER A 339 -21.76 9.39 -12.88
N MET A 340 -21.27 9.22 -11.64
CA MET A 340 -20.04 8.48 -11.37
C MET A 340 -20.15 7.01 -11.79
N MET A 341 -21.31 6.37 -11.57
CA MET A 341 -21.56 4.99 -11.98
C MET A 341 -21.73 4.86 -13.49
N ARG A 342 -22.41 5.82 -14.15
CA ARG A 342 -22.65 5.83 -15.61
C ARG A 342 -21.40 5.90 -16.45
N VAL A 343 -20.28 6.34 -15.90
CA VAL A 343 -18.97 6.25 -16.59
C VAL A 343 -18.59 4.80 -16.90
N PHE A 344 -19.09 3.84 -16.11
CA PHE A 344 -18.69 2.43 -16.20
C PHE A 344 -19.79 1.53 -16.75
N THR A 345 -21.06 1.86 -16.57
CA THR A 345 -22.21 1.03 -16.96
C THR A 345 -23.47 1.85 -17.19
N ASN A 346 -24.34 1.38 -18.08
CA ASN A 346 -25.69 1.93 -18.26
C ASN A 346 -26.77 0.94 -17.81
N GLU A 347 -26.42 -0.21 -17.26
CA GLU A 347 -27.37 -1.22 -16.79
C GLU A 347 -28.09 -0.73 -15.52
N ALA A 348 -29.39 -0.56 -15.57
CA ALA A 348 -30.19 0.03 -14.50
C ALA A 348 -30.08 -0.73 -13.17
N ALA A 349 -30.01 -2.06 -13.20
CA ALA A 349 -29.87 -2.89 -12.01
C ALA A 349 -28.50 -2.69 -11.32
N VAL A 350 -27.42 -2.55 -12.09
CA VAL A 350 -26.06 -2.28 -11.60
C VAL A 350 -25.97 -0.87 -11.05
N LEU A 351 -26.55 0.12 -11.78
CA LEU A 351 -26.59 1.52 -11.36
C LEU A 351 -27.25 1.69 -10.00
N SER A 352 -28.43 1.09 -9.80
CA SER A 352 -29.20 1.25 -8.56
C SER A 352 -28.42 0.78 -7.33
N VAL A 353 -27.77 -0.37 -7.42
CA VAL A 353 -26.94 -0.92 -6.33
C VAL A 353 -25.71 -0.06 -6.06
N GLY A 354 -25.01 0.35 -7.12
CA GLY A 354 -23.81 1.19 -6.98
C GLY A 354 -24.12 2.58 -6.44
N GLU A 355 -25.23 3.21 -6.87
CA GLU A 355 -25.70 4.49 -6.33
C GLU A 355 -26.03 4.39 -4.84
N GLU A 356 -26.80 3.38 -4.45
CA GLU A 356 -27.16 3.17 -3.06
C GLU A 356 -25.91 2.95 -2.20
N TYR A 357 -24.96 2.13 -2.67
CA TYR A 357 -23.68 1.90 -2.03
C TYR A 357 -22.90 3.21 -1.84
N LEU A 358 -22.70 3.99 -2.91
CA LEU A 358 -21.93 5.23 -2.86
C LEU A 358 -22.57 6.24 -1.91
N ARG A 359 -23.91 6.41 -1.95
CA ARG A 359 -24.62 7.36 -1.10
C ARG A 359 -24.56 6.98 0.37
N ILE A 360 -24.72 5.70 0.72
CA ILE A 360 -24.71 5.26 2.12
C ILE A 360 -23.30 5.28 2.68
N VAL A 361 -22.32 4.67 1.98
CA VAL A 361 -20.96 4.50 2.51
C VAL A 361 -20.20 5.83 2.55
N SER A 362 -20.56 6.80 1.69
CA SER A 362 -19.91 8.12 1.69
C SER A 362 -20.01 8.88 3.01
N TRP A 363 -21.02 8.63 3.84
CA TRP A 363 -21.12 9.19 5.20
C TRP A 363 -19.91 8.83 6.07
N SER A 364 -19.25 7.72 5.78
CA SER A 364 -18.07 7.26 6.51
C SER A 364 -16.73 7.70 5.91
N TYR A 365 -16.72 8.43 4.78
CA TYR A 365 -15.47 8.76 4.07
C TYR A 365 -14.55 9.65 4.90
N VAL A 366 -15.09 10.68 5.55
CA VAL A 366 -14.30 11.56 6.44
C VAL A 366 -13.69 10.75 7.58
N ALA A 367 -14.48 9.87 8.19
CA ALA A 367 -14.01 8.97 9.24
C ALA A 367 -12.89 8.06 8.73
N SER A 368 -13.04 7.48 7.55
CA SER A 368 -12.04 6.62 6.91
C SER A 368 -10.72 7.37 6.65
N GLY A 369 -10.80 8.62 6.20
CA GLY A 369 -9.63 9.48 5.98
C GLY A 369 -8.86 9.74 7.28
N ILE A 370 -9.57 10.07 8.36
CA ILE A 370 -8.96 10.31 9.68
C ILE A 370 -8.35 9.01 10.25
N ILE A 371 -9.03 7.86 10.08
CA ILE A 371 -8.50 6.55 10.50
C ILE A 371 -7.19 6.25 9.78
N PHE A 372 -7.11 6.52 8.46
CA PHE A 372 -5.90 6.26 7.69
C PHE A 372 -4.73 7.12 8.14
N VAL A 373 -4.98 8.41 8.44
CA VAL A 373 -3.99 9.30 9.05
C VAL A 373 -3.56 8.80 10.44
N ALA A 374 -4.51 8.36 11.28
CA ALA A 374 -4.20 7.79 12.59
C ALA A 374 -3.33 6.52 12.48
N SER A 375 -3.63 5.64 11.51
CA SER A 375 -2.79 4.46 11.21
C SER A 375 -1.35 4.87 10.86
N SER A 376 -1.20 5.89 10.01
CA SER A 376 0.11 6.44 9.66
C SER A 376 0.86 7.05 10.85
N MET A 377 0.13 7.64 11.83
CA MET A 377 0.74 8.11 13.08
C MET A 377 1.23 6.98 13.97
N PHE A 378 0.51 5.85 14.05
CA PHE A 378 1.00 4.65 14.74
C PHE A 378 2.28 4.12 14.09
N GLN A 379 2.34 4.09 12.76
CA GLN A 379 3.56 3.75 12.03
C GLN A 379 4.70 4.72 12.37
N ALA A 380 4.44 6.04 12.34
CA ALA A 380 5.41 7.07 12.65
C ALA A 380 6.00 6.92 14.06
N MET A 381 5.19 6.53 15.03
CA MET A 381 5.65 6.29 16.41
C MET A 381 6.26 4.90 16.63
N GLY A 382 6.30 4.04 15.60
CA GLY A 382 6.86 2.69 15.68
C GLY A 382 6.04 1.70 16.50
N ASN A 383 4.70 1.89 16.59
CA ASN A 383 3.77 0.94 17.19
C ASN A 383 2.50 0.81 16.36
N THR A 384 2.45 -0.19 15.52
CA THR A 384 1.33 -0.44 14.58
C THR A 384 0.27 -1.40 15.12
N ILE A 385 0.49 -1.99 16.30
CA ILE A 385 -0.48 -2.89 16.94
C ILE A 385 -1.84 -2.20 17.17
N PRO A 386 -1.91 -0.93 17.66
CA PRO A 386 -3.19 -0.26 17.84
C PRO A 386 -3.99 -0.10 16.55
N SER A 387 -3.31 0.15 15.41
CA SER A 387 -3.94 0.20 14.10
C SER A 387 -4.54 -1.16 13.71
N LEU A 388 -3.75 -2.23 13.86
CA LEU A 388 -4.21 -3.60 13.58
C LEU A 388 -5.45 -3.97 14.43
N VAL A 389 -5.43 -3.67 15.73
CA VAL A 389 -6.57 -3.93 16.64
C VAL A 389 -7.82 -3.16 16.18
N SER A 390 -7.66 -1.89 15.85
CA SER A 390 -8.74 -1.04 15.34
C SER A 390 -9.34 -1.60 14.04
N SER A 391 -8.49 -2.00 13.08
CA SER A 391 -8.91 -2.60 11.82
C SER A 391 -9.57 -3.96 12.01
N PHE A 392 -9.04 -4.79 12.90
CA PHE A 392 -9.64 -6.07 13.26
C PHE A 392 -11.04 -5.91 13.84
N THR A 393 -11.23 -4.97 14.77
CA THR A 393 -12.54 -4.69 15.37
C THR A 393 -13.58 -4.29 14.31
N ARG A 394 -13.19 -3.47 13.31
CA ARG A 394 -14.08 -3.11 12.21
C ARG A 394 -14.46 -4.33 11.37
N ILE A 395 -13.46 -5.14 10.98
CA ILE A 395 -13.69 -6.27 10.08
C ILE A 395 -14.59 -7.31 10.75
N VAL A 396 -14.29 -7.66 11.99
CA VAL A 396 -15.12 -8.60 12.77
C VAL A 396 -16.50 -7.99 13.05
N GLY A 397 -16.55 -6.71 13.42
CA GLY A 397 -17.80 -5.98 13.67
C GLY A 397 -18.71 -5.82 12.45
N THR A 398 -18.14 -5.92 11.21
CA THR A 398 -18.93 -5.96 9.99
C THR A 398 -19.21 -7.40 9.57
N ALA A 399 -18.19 -8.24 9.44
CA ALA A 399 -18.30 -9.58 8.86
C ALA A 399 -19.22 -10.49 9.68
N VAL A 400 -19.07 -10.53 10.99
CA VAL A 400 -19.86 -11.43 11.85
C VAL A 400 -21.35 -11.06 11.83
N PRO A 401 -21.76 -9.80 12.09
CA PRO A 401 -23.18 -9.43 12.00
C PRO A 401 -23.74 -9.58 10.58
N VAL A 402 -23.00 -9.24 9.52
CA VAL A 402 -23.46 -9.41 8.14
C VAL A 402 -23.72 -10.88 7.83
N MET A 403 -22.84 -11.80 8.21
CA MET A 403 -23.03 -13.24 8.02
C MET A 403 -24.23 -13.79 8.80
N TYR A 404 -24.55 -13.23 9.97
CA TYR A 404 -25.74 -13.59 10.74
C TYR A 404 -27.00 -13.02 10.10
N LEU A 405 -27.02 -11.72 9.81
CA LEU A 405 -28.15 -11.01 9.20
C LEU A 405 -28.50 -11.56 7.82
N SER A 406 -27.52 -12.02 7.05
CA SER A 406 -27.74 -12.59 5.70
C SER A 406 -28.62 -13.83 5.69
N LYS A 407 -28.83 -14.47 6.85
CA LYS A 407 -29.71 -15.64 7.01
C LYS A 407 -31.13 -15.25 7.43
N MET A 408 -31.38 -13.99 7.73
CA MET A 408 -32.70 -13.52 8.18
C MET A 408 -33.63 -13.22 7.00
N PRO A 409 -34.95 -13.49 7.11
CA PRO A 409 -35.90 -13.09 6.10
C PRO A 409 -35.95 -11.55 5.98
N GLY A 410 -36.05 -11.05 4.75
CA GLY A 410 -36.08 -9.61 4.49
C GLY A 410 -34.69 -8.92 4.49
N PHE A 411 -33.59 -9.68 4.52
CA PHE A 411 -32.26 -9.13 4.41
C PHE A 411 -32.03 -8.47 3.06
N THR A 412 -31.46 -7.26 3.07
CA THR A 412 -31.10 -6.49 1.87
C THR A 412 -29.64 -6.02 1.94
N LEU A 413 -29.02 -5.70 0.79
CA LEU A 413 -27.66 -5.18 0.74
C LEU A 413 -27.50 -3.84 1.47
N ARG A 414 -28.58 -3.09 1.62
CA ARG A 414 -28.60 -1.84 2.38
C ARG A 414 -28.13 -2.03 3.83
N TRP A 415 -28.47 -3.15 4.47
CA TRP A 415 -28.00 -3.48 5.82
C TRP A 415 -26.47 -3.63 5.86
N VAL A 416 -25.89 -4.22 4.81
CA VAL A 416 -24.42 -4.36 4.68
C VAL A 416 -23.75 -2.99 4.62
N TRP A 417 -24.30 -2.09 3.80
CA TRP A 417 -23.76 -0.74 3.63
C TRP A 417 -23.88 0.10 4.90
N LEU A 418 -25.03 0.07 5.56
CA LEU A 418 -25.25 0.76 6.83
C LEU A 418 -24.33 0.23 7.93
N LEU A 419 -24.21 -1.09 8.07
CA LEU A 419 -23.35 -1.70 9.06
C LEU A 419 -21.87 -1.38 8.79
N SER A 420 -21.44 -1.39 7.54
CA SER A 420 -20.10 -0.95 7.16
C SER A 420 -19.83 0.51 7.56
N ALA A 421 -20.79 1.39 7.35
CA ALA A 421 -20.65 2.79 7.76
C ALA A 421 -20.57 2.93 9.30
N VAL A 422 -21.46 2.26 10.04
CA VAL A 422 -21.47 2.29 11.51
C VAL A 422 -20.17 1.75 12.10
N THR A 423 -19.68 0.63 11.58
CA THR A 423 -18.42 0.03 12.07
C THR A 423 -17.19 0.89 11.79
N ILE A 424 -17.20 1.71 10.73
CA ILE A 424 -16.15 2.70 10.47
C ILE A 424 -16.16 3.80 11.54
N PHE A 425 -17.33 4.29 11.99
CA PHE A 425 -17.40 5.25 13.09
C PHE A 425 -16.93 4.64 14.43
N ALA A 426 -17.26 3.38 14.69
CA ALA A 426 -16.73 2.65 15.84
C ALA A 426 -15.19 2.53 15.75
N GLN A 427 -14.66 2.18 14.57
CA GLN A 427 -13.23 2.14 14.33
C GLN A 427 -12.57 3.50 14.52
N LEU A 428 -13.19 4.60 14.05
CA LEU A 428 -12.68 5.96 14.27
C LEU A 428 -12.53 6.25 15.75
N THR A 429 -13.58 5.99 16.54
CA THR A 429 -13.57 6.21 17.99
C THR A 429 -12.43 5.42 18.65
N ILE A 430 -12.32 4.13 18.35
CA ILE A 430 -11.26 3.26 18.87
C ILE A 430 -9.88 3.79 18.46
N SER A 431 -9.70 4.14 17.19
CA SER A 431 -8.41 4.65 16.66
C SER A 431 -8.00 5.95 17.37
N LEU A 432 -8.93 6.89 17.58
CA LEU A 432 -8.64 8.16 18.27
C LEU A 432 -8.34 7.96 19.75
N LEU A 433 -9.06 7.07 20.44
CA LEU A 433 -8.77 6.73 21.84
C LEU A 433 -7.38 6.08 21.98
N LEU A 434 -7.06 5.12 21.10
CA LEU A 434 -5.76 4.48 21.09
C LEU A 434 -4.65 5.48 20.73
N LEU A 435 -4.87 6.37 19.76
CA LEU A 435 -3.90 7.41 19.40
C LEU A 435 -3.65 8.38 20.55
N ARG A 436 -4.70 8.82 21.25
CA ARG A 436 -4.58 9.66 22.45
C ARG A 436 -3.78 8.96 23.55
N ARG A 437 -4.01 7.64 23.75
CA ARG A 437 -3.24 6.83 24.69
C ARG A 437 -1.76 6.74 24.27
N GLU A 438 -1.47 6.50 22.99
CA GLU A 438 -0.08 6.46 22.47
C GLU A 438 0.61 7.82 22.60
N PHE A 439 -0.07 8.92 22.33
CA PHE A 439 0.49 10.27 22.56
C PHE A 439 0.85 10.48 24.03
N ARG A 440 -0.03 10.10 24.95
CA ARG A 440 0.25 10.22 26.39
C ARG A 440 1.41 9.35 26.86
N ARG A 441 1.62 8.17 26.24
CA ARG A 441 2.65 7.22 26.65
C ARG A 441 4.00 7.48 26.00
N ARG A 442 4.02 7.87 24.72
CA ARG A 442 5.24 7.91 23.91
C ARG A 442 5.77 9.32 23.66
N LEU A 443 4.96 10.36 23.81
CA LEU A 443 5.41 11.74 23.64
C LEU A 443 5.86 12.39 24.93
N VAL A 444 5.94 11.64 26.03
CA VAL A 444 6.59 12.08 27.26
C VAL A 444 8.08 11.78 27.10
N PHE A 445 8.79 12.69 26.48
CA PHE A 445 10.25 12.64 26.45
C PHE A 445 10.76 13.19 27.78
N ALA A 446 11.50 12.36 28.55
CA ALA A 446 12.05 12.78 29.84
C ALA A 446 12.83 14.10 29.71
N ALA A 447 12.47 15.08 30.52
CA ALA A 447 13.12 16.39 30.56
C ALA A 447 14.58 16.34 31.09
N ASN A 448 15.14 15.14 31.32
CA ASN A 448 16.43 14.91 31.96
C ASN A 448 17.50 14.49 30.93
N ALA A 449 17.97 15.42 30.11
CA ALA A 449 19.27 15.32 29.47
C ALA A 449 19.87 16.72 29.19
N SER A 450 19.61 17.72 30.05
CA SER A 450 20.30 19.01 30.03
C SER A 450 20.70 19.39 31.45
N ALA A 451 21.48 18.52 32.10
CA ALA A 451 22.40 18.97 33.14
C ALA A 451 23.76 19.11 32.47
N PRO A 452 24.37 20.30 32.37
CA PRO A 452 25.76 20.41 31.98
C PRO A 452 26.58 19.66 33.04
N ALA A 453 27.51 18.81 32.55
CA ALA A 453 28.52 18.23 33.43
C ALA A 453 29.19 19.38 34.18
N ALA A 454 28.95 19.45 35.48
CA ALA A 454 29.71 20.33 36.35
C ALA A 454 31.16 19.89 36.28
N THR A 455 31.98 20.71 35.70
CA THR A 455 33.45 20.69 35.79
C THR A 455 33.83 20.73 37.26
N ILE A 456 34.47 19.68 37.76
CA ILE A 456 35.46 19.74 38.83
C ILE A 456 36.71 19.01 38.30
#